data_e90375b1659f76e2dd3f96c74a59c4fd
#
_entry.id   e90375b1659f76e2dd3f96c74a59c4fd
#
_cell.length_a   1.000
_cell.length_b   1.000
_cell.length_c   1.000
_cell.angle_alpha   90.00
_cell.angle_beta   90.00
_cell.angle_gamma   90.00
#
_symmetry.space_group_name_H-M   'P 1'
#
loop_
_entity.id
_entity.type
_entity.pdbx_description
1 polymer ?
#
loop_
_entity_poly.entity_id
_entity_poly.type
_entity_poly.pdbx_seq_one_letter_code
_entity_poly.pdbx_strand_id
1 'polypeptide(L)'
;MHSQRWLGAVVVCAGAAGLAVAVGCSSSNNPSSGEDAGSDSGAAHADAGTLYERLGEHAGIRAAVNAVVQAELGDPDIASYFFNQVAVPVPAGHPNVDQLSECLTDQLANAAGGPEAYPTTVTDDAGSWTCRDMATIHGPLHISGGTFTKFVTIAAGELGTLGVASSDIATIGGVLNGTQSSIVDSNLADAGELPYDAASP
;
A
#
# COMPACT_ATOMS: atom_id res chain seq x y z
N MET A 1 -33.46 -24.46 -6.32
CA MET A 1 -33.48 -24.09 -7.74
C MET A 1 -33.96 -22.65 -7.86
N HIS A 2 -33.04 -21.71 -7.92
CA HIS A 2 -33.25 -20.38 -8.54
C HIS A 2 -31.87 -19.78 -8.79
N SER A 3 -31.44 -19.92 -10.04
CA SER A 3 -30.24 -19.36 -10.61
C SER A 3 -30.52 -17.89 -10.94
N GLN A 4 -29.83 -16.95 -10.31
CA GLN A 4 -29.80 -15.55 -10.78
C GLN A 4 -28.41 -15.25 -11.35
N ARG A 5 -28.36 -15.24 -12.68
CA ARG A 5 -27.22 -14.76 -13.48
C ARG A 5 -27.29 -13.23 -13.50
N TRP A 6 -26.28 -12.57 -12.96
CA TRP A 6 -26.05 -11.15 -13.19
C TRP A 6 -25.11 -10.97 -14.38
N LEU A 7 -25.69 -10.50 -15.48
CA LEU A 7 -24.96 -10.00 -16.66
C LEU A 7 -24.63 -8.52 -16.37
N GLY A 8 -23.40 -8.23 -16.05
CA GLY A 8 -22.88 -6.87 -15.98
C GLY A 8 -22.47 -6.40 -17.38
N ALA A 9 -23.09 -5.33 -17.84
CA ALA A 9 -22.86 -4.70 -19.13
C ALA A 9 -21.52 -3.95 -19.12
N VAL A 10 -20.66 -4.32 -20.06
CA VAL A 10 -19.45 -3.55 -20.41
C VAL A 10 -19.89 -2.34 -21.24
N VAL A 11 -19.70 -1.14 -20.73
CA VAL A 11 -19.82 0.09 -21.50
C VAL A 11 -18.44 0.45 -22.04
N VAL A 12 -18.24 0.21 -23.33
CA VAL A 12 -17.11 0.70 -24.11
C VAL A 12 -17.45 2.10 -24.62
N CYS A 13 -16.82 3.12 -24.07
CA CYS A 13 -16.84 4.46 -24.67
C CYS A 13 -15.61 4.62 -25.56
N ALA A 14 -15.81 4.43 -26.87
CA ALA A 14 -14.90 4.89 -27.90
C ALA A 14 -15.23 6.36 -28.21
N GLY A 15 -14.28 7.24 -28.05
CA GLY A 15 -14.39 8.66 -28.44
C GLY A 15 -13.13 9.05 -29.19
N ALA A 16 -13.30 9.27 -30.52
CA ALA A 16 -12.25 9.62 -31.46
C ALA A 16 -12.10 11.14 -31.61
N ALA A 17 -10.86 11.53 -31.87
CA ALA A 17 -10.38 12.56 -32.80
C ALA A 17 -10.81 14.02 -32.66
N GLY A 18 -9.80 14.89 -32.72
CA GLY A 18 -9.92 16.30 -33.06
C GLY A 18 -8.64 17.08 -32.88
N LEU A 19 -7.82 17.13 -33.88
CA LEU A 19 -7.04 18.17 -34.55
C LEU A 19 -7.15 19.59 -33.96
N ALA A 20 -6.01 20.30 -33.80
CA ALA A 20 -5.38 21.23 -34.74
C ALA A 20 -4.43 22.18 -33.99
N VAL A 21 -3.20 22.17 -34.36
CA VAL A 21 -2.36 23.22 -34.99
C VAL A 21 -2.59 24.67 -34.53
N ALA A 22 -1.55 25.25 -33.92
CA ALA A 22 -1.19 26.67 -34.19
C ALA A 22 0.32 26.85 -34.02
N VAL A 23 0.95 27.11 -35.13
CA VAL A 23 2.32 27.60 -35.32
C VAL A 23 2.36 29.09 -34.92
N GLY A 24 3.31 29.44 -34.08
CA GLY A 24 3.62 30.83 -33.75
C GLY A 24 5.11 30.98 -33.53
N CYS A 25 5.86 31.19 -34.63
CA CYS A 25 7.23 31.72 -34.59
C CYS A 25 7.20 33.21 -34.30
N SER A 26 7.93 33.66 -33.32
CA SER A 26 8.41 35.02 -33.23
C SER A 26 9.87 35.03 -32.79
N SER A 27 10.73 35.32 -33.73
CA SER A 27 12.14 35.62 -33.53
C SER A 27 12.28 37.01 -32.93
N SER A 28 13.10 37.15 -31.92
CA SER A 28 13.75 38.41 -31.57
C SER A 28 15.16 38.07 -31.06
N ASN A 29 16.12 38.39 -31.91
CA ASN A 29 17.56 38.38 -31.61
C ASN A 29 17.90 39.51 -30.65
N ASN A 30 18.63 39.24 -29.60
CA ASN A 30 19.57 40.16 -29.01
C ASN A 30 20.75 39.44 -28.39
N PRO A 31 22.00 39.74 -28.75
CA PRO A 31 23.17 39.09 -28.17
C PRO A 31 23.65 39.87 -26.95
N SER A 32 23.80 39.23 -25.81
CA SER A 32 24.64 39.73 -24.74
C SER A 32 25.36 38.56 -24.06
N SER A 33 26.67 38.62 -24.14
CA SER A 33 27.63 37.72 -23.55
C SER A 33 27.50 37.67 -22.03
N GLY A 34 27.58 36.47 -21.45
CA GLY A 34 27.72 36.21 -20.03
C GLY A 34 27.89 34.73 -19.86
N GLU A 35 29.17 34.28 -19.78
CA GLU A 35 29.50 32.93 -19.37
C GLU A 35 29.18 32.79 -17.88
N ASP A 36 28.18 32.01 -17.56
CA ASP A 36 28.05 31.37 -16.24
C ASP A 36 27.68 29.91 -16.47
N ALA A 37 28.68 29.06 -16.29
CA ALA A 37 28.48 27.62 -16.20
C ALA A 37 27.76 27.28 -14.90
N GLY A 38 26.45 27.56 -14.85
CA GLY A 38 25.58 27.03 -13.84
C GLY A 38 25.28 25.58 -14.19
N SER A 39 25.91 24.66 -13.51
CA SER A 39 25.46 23.26 -13.45
C SER A 39 24.03 23.26 -12.95
N ASP A 40 23.10 23.19 -13.88
CA ASP A 40 21.71 22.86 -13.60
C ASP A 40 21.67 21.38 -13.22
N SER A 41 22.10 21.11 -11.99
CA SER A 41 21.77 19.87 -11.31
C SER A 41 20.27 19.88 -11.23
N GLY A 42 19.60 19.08 -12.08
CA GLY A 42 18.17 18.85 -12.04
C GLY A 42 17.76 18.57 -10.60
N ALA A 43 17.34 19.63 -9.91
CA ALA A 43 16.60 19.48 -8.68
C ALA A 43 15.35 18.71 -9.08
N ALA A 44 15.35 17.41 -8.80
CA ALA A 44 14.12 16.66 -8.69
C ALA A 44 13.23 17.54 -7.83
N HIS A 45 12.11 17.98 -8.36
CA HIS A 45 11.07 18.60 -7.58
C HIS A 45 10.75 17.58 -6.48
N ALA A 46 11.31 17.79 -5.29
CA ALA A 46 10.78 17.16 -4.10
C ALA A 46 9.34 17.62 -4.05
N ASP A 47 8.40 16.69 -4.25
CA ASP A 47 6.98 16.98 -4.14
C ASP A 47 6.78 17.72 -2.82
N ALA A 48 6.19 18.92 -2.89
CA ALA A 48 6.07 19.77 -1.73
C ALA A 48 5.20 19.06 -0.69
N GLY A 49 5.72 18.82 0.49
CA GLY A 49 5.01 18.19 1.59
C GLY A 49 5.69 16.91 2.14
N THR A 50 5.20 16.45 3.28
CA THR A 50 5.59 15.16 3.88
C THR A 50 5.02 14.00 3.06
N LEU A 51 5.54 12.80 3.24
CA LEU A 51 4.95 11.60 2.62
C LEU A 51 3.48 11.45 3.03
N TYR A 52 3.14 11.75 4.28
CA TYR A 52 1.78 11.73 4.80
C TYR A 52 0.83 12.62 3.96
N GLU A 53 1.22 13.89 3.73
CA GLU A 53 0.44 14.83 2.92
C GLU A 53 0.30 14.39 1.46
N ARG A 54 1.38 13.88 0.85
CA ARG A 54 1.34 13.38 -0.54
C ARG A 54 0.48 12.14 -0.72
N LEU A 55 0.36 11.31 0.32
CA LEU A 55 -0.53 10.14 0.32
C LEU A 55 -2.00 10.50 0.58
N GLY A 56 -2.33 11.79 0.80
CA GLY A 56 -3.68 12.27 1.05
C GLY A 56 -4.11 12.12 2.51
N GLU A 57 -3.14 12.23 3.41
CA GLU A 57 -3.32 12.17 4.85
C GLU A 57 -3.98 10.86 5.30
N HIS A 58 -4.59 10.81 6.48
CA HIS A 58 -5.22 9.61 7.01
C HIS A 58 -6.25 9.01 6.01
N ALA A 59 -7.09 9.83 5.40
CA ALA A 59 -8.14 9.34 4.51
C ALA A 59 -7.59 8.69 3.21
N GLY A 60 -6.55 9.30 2.62
CA GLY A 60 -5.88 8.75 1.44
C GLY A 60 -5.12 7.46 1.77
N ILE A 61 -4.40 7.44 2.90
CA ILE A 61 -3.69 6.26 3.40
C ILE A 61 -4.68 5.13 3.68
N ARG A 62 -5.84 5.43 4.32
CA ARG A 62 -6.88 4.43 4.57
C ARG A 62 -7.43 3.82 3.28
N ALA A 63 -7.67 4.64 2.26
CA ALA A 63 -8.13 4.14 0.96
C ALA A 63 -7.10 3.22 0.31
N ALA A 64 -5.82 3.60 0.36
CA ALA A 64 -4.72 2.79 -0.17
C ALA A 64 -4.57 1.47 0.61
N VAL A 65 -4.58 1.50 1.93
CA VAL A 65 -4.51 0.30 2.79
C VAL A 65 -5.69 -0.63 2.50
N ASN A 66 -6.91 -0.12 2.37
CA ASN A 66 -8.07 -0.95 2.03
C ASN A 66 -7.89 -1.67 0.69
N ALA A 67 -7.36 -0.98 -0.34
CA ALA A 67 -7.11 -1.60 -1.65
C ALA A 67 -6.04 -2.69 -1.54
N VAL A 68 -4.93 -2.43 -0.84
CA VAL A 68 -3.88 -3.41 -0.58
C VAL A 68 -4.43 -4.63 0.16
N VAL A 69 -5.17 -4.43 1.27
CA VAL A 69 -5.76 -5.55 2.03
C VAL A 69 -6.70 -6.39 1.16
N GLN A 70 -7.51 -5.77 0.29
CA GLN A 70 -8.36 -6.52 -0.62
C GLN A 70 -7.56 -7.34 -1.65
N ALA A 71 -6.47 -6.80 -2.17
CA ALA A 71 -5.58 -7.53 -3.08
C ALA A 71 -4.88 -8.70 -2.38
N GLU A 72 -4.40 -8.48 -1.15
CA GLU A 72 -3.80 -9.52 -0.30
C GLU A 72 -4.78 -10.66 -0.01
N LEU A 73 -6.03 -10.34 0.31
CA LEU A 73 -7.09 -11.32 0.52
C LEU A 73 -7.52 -12.04 -0.78
N GLY A 74 -7.20 -11.48 -1.94
CA GLY A 74 -7.39 -12.09 -3.25
C GLY A 74 -6.32 -13.13 -3.61
N ASP A 75 -5.15 -13.09 -2.97
CA ASP A 75 -4.07 -14.05 -3.17
C ASP A 75 -4.19 -15.20 -2.15
N PRO A 76 -4.32 -16.46 -2.58
CA PRO A 76 -4.60 -17.57 -1.68
C PRO A 76 -3.49 -17.85 -0.66
N ASP A 77 -2.22 -17.60 -1.01
CA ASP A 77 -1.09 -17.84 -0.10
C ASP A 77 -1.09 -16.79 1.00
N ILE A 78 -1.28 -15.52 0.64
CA ILE A 78 -1.37 -14.42 1.61
C ILE A 78 -2.67 -14.49 2.42
N ALA A 79 -3.82 -14.73 1.76
CA ALA A 79 -5.13 -14.80 2.43
C ALA A 79 -5.16 -15.85 3.54
N SER A 80 -4.38 -16.93 3.41
CA SER A 80 -4.31 -17.98 4.43
C SER A 80 -3.85 -17.47 5.81
N TYR A 81 -3.09 -16.39 5.87
CA TYR A 81 -2.65 -15.75 7.12
C TYR A 81 -3.72 -14.88 7.77
N PHE A 82 -4.74 -14.49 7.01
CA PHE A 82 -5.83 -13.62 7.45
C PHE A 82 -7.13 -14.37 7.80
N PHE A 83 -7.08 -15.71 7.91
CA PHE A 83 -8.28 -16.53 8.11
C PHE A 83 -9.11 -16.13 9.33
N ASN A 84 -8.46 -15.69 10.42
CA ASN A 84 -9.16 -15.27 11.63
C ASN A 84 -9.88 -13.91 11.46
N GLN A 85 -9.37 -13.03 10.59
CA GLN A 85 -9.94 -11.71 10.33
C GLN A 85 -11.12 -11.76 9.36
N VAL A 86 -11.13 -12.75 8.45
CA VAL A 86 -12.21 -12.94 7.46
C VAL A 86 -13.26 -13.95 7.90
N ALA A 87 -13.05 -14.65 9.01
CA ALA A 87 -14.01 -15.59 9.58
C ALA A 87 -15.30 -14.87 10.03
N VAL A 88 -16.45 -15.54 9.91
CA VAL A 88 -17.74 -15.00 10.37
C VAL A 88 -18.41 -16.03 11.26
N PRO A 89 -18.58 -15.75 12.57
CA PRO A 89 -18.09 -14.54 13.29
C PRO A 89 -16.56 -14.52 13.45
N VAL A 90 -16.00 -13.33 13.58
CA VAL A 90 -14.56 -13.17 13.89
C VAL A 90 -14.27 -13.80 15.24
N PRO A 91 -13.27 -14.68 15.38
CA PRO A 91 -12.93 -15.32 16.64
C PRO A 91 -12.51 -14.30 17.71
N ALA A 92 -12.82 -14.61 18.97
CA ALA A 92 -12.39 -13.77 20.07
C ALA A 92 -10.86 -13.62 20.11
N GLY A 93 -10.38 -12.40 20.35
CA GLY A 93 -8.94 -12.09 20.37
C GLY A 93 -8.32 -11.80 19.01
N HIS A 94 -9.14 -11.66 17.97
CA HIS A 94 -8.73 -11.21 16.62
C HIS A 94 -9.47 -9.95 16.20
N PRO A 95 -8.82 -9.04 15.43
CA PRO A 95 -9.50 -7.90 14.83
C PRO A 95 -10.38 -8.38 13.67
N ASN A 96 -11.42 -7.64 13.34
CA ASN A 96 -12.05 -7.75 12.02
C ASN A 96 -11.21 -7.04 10.95
N VAL A 97 -11.60 -7.16 9.68
CA VAL A 97 -10.87 -6.57 8.55
C VAL A 97 -10.80 -5.03 8.66
N ASP A 98 -11.86 -4.39 9.15
CA ASP A 98 -11.89 -2.93 9.29
C ASP A 98 -10.96 -2.45 10.40
N GLN A 99 -10.95 -3.13 11.55
CA GLN A 99 -10.01 -2.86 12.65
C GLN A 99 -8.56 -3.11 12.23
N LEU A 100 -8.30 -4.19 11.47
CA LEU A 100 -6.98 -4.49 10.92
C LEU A 100 -6.54 -3.37 9.97
N SER A 101 -7.40 -2.99 9.03
CA SER A 101 -7.09 -1.92 8.07
C SER A 101 -6.84 -0.59 8.76
N GLU A 102 -7.56 -0.28 9.84
CA GLU A 102 -7.30 0.94 10.63
C GLU A 102 -5.94 0.87 11.32
N CYS A 103 -5.59 -0.26 11.95
CA CYS A 103 -4.27 -0.44 12.55
C CYS A 103 -3.13 -0.25 11.52
N LEU A 104 -3.29 -0.79 10.31
CA LEU A 104 -2.32 -0.61 9.23
C LEU A 104 -2.27 0.84 8.73
N THR A 105 -3.42 1.52 8.71
CA THR A 105 -3.50 2.94 8.36
C THR A 105 -2.74 3.80 9.36
N ASP A 106 -2.99 3.63 10.64
CA ASP A 106 -2.30 4.38 11.70
C ASP A 106 -0.79 4.11 11.69
N GLN A 107 -0.39 2.85 11.45
CA GLN A 107 1.02 2.48 11.34
C GLN A 107 1.70 3.19 10.17
N LEU A 108 1.10 3.15 8.97
CA LEU A 108 1.67 3.79 7.80
C LEU A 108 1.63 5.31 7.92
N ALA A 109 0.54 5.89 8.43
CA ALA A 109 0.42 7.32 8.68
C ALA A 109 1.50 7.82 9.64
N ASN A 110 1.70 7.12 10.77
CA ASN A 110 2.79 7.42 11.70
C ASN A 110 4.16 7.36 11.03
N ALA A 111 4.43 6.30 10.27
CA ALA A 111 5.70 6.13 9.55
C ALA A 111 5.91 7.17 8.43
N ALA A 112 4.83 7.69 7.86
CA ALA A 112 4.84 8.73 6.84
C ALA A 112 4.99 10.16 7.40
N GLY A 113 5.07 10.31 8.73
CA GLY A 113 5.19 11.59 9.42
C GLY A 113 3.86 12.26 9.73
N GLY A 114 2.77 11.51 9.75
CA GLY A 114 1.45 11.93 10.20
C GLY A 114 1.35 12.06 11.73
N PRO A 115 0.24 12.61 12.22
CA PRO A 115 0.01 12.83 13.66
C PRO A 115 -0.46 11.56 14.38
N GLU A 116 -0.78 10.49 13.66
CA GLU A 116 -1.31 9.26 14.22
C GLU A 116 -0.28 8.58 15.13
N ALA A 117 -0.74 8.05 16.25
CA ALA A 117 0.09 7.25 17.14
C ALA A 117 0.00 5.77 16.76
N TYR A 118 1.14 5.04 16.82
CA TYR A 118 1.16 3.60 16.67
C TYR A 118 2.16 2.96 17.65
N PRO A 119 1.81 1.90 18.39
CA PRO A 119 0.49 1.25 18.41
C PRO A 119 -0.60 2.09 19.08
N THR A 120 -1.85 1.85 18.74
CA THR A 120 -3.02 2.58 19.22
C THR A 120 -4.20 1.61 19.46
N THR A 121 -5.35 2.14 19.90
CA THR A 121 -6.60 1.39 20.01
C THR A 121 -7.61 1.95 19.03
N VAL A 122 -8.08 1.10 18.14
CA VAL A 122 -9.12 1.41 17.16
C VAL A 122 -10.48 0.91 17.65
N THR A 123 -11.55 1.61 17.29
CA THR A 123 -12.90 1.27 17.72
C THR A 123 -13.87 1.38 16.56
N ASP A 124 -14.70 0.36 16.39
CA ASP A 124 -15.79 0.30 15.43
C ASP A 124 -17.07 -0.25 16.08
N ASP A 125 -18.10 -0.57 15.29
CA ASP A 125 -19.37 -1.12 15.77
C ASP A 125 -19.22 -2.52 16.41
N ALA A 126 -18.15 -3.24 16.10
CA ALA A 126 -17.85 -4.55 16.72
C ALA A 126 -17.11 -4.41 18.06
N GLY A 127 -16.65 -3.21 18.42
CA GLY A 127 -15.96 -2.91 19.66
C GLY A 127 -14.57 -2.32 19.47
N SER A 128 -13.73 -2.44 20.51
CA SER A 128 -12.37 -1.88 20.51
C SER A 128 -11.32 -2.96 20.31
N TRP A 129 -10.33 -2.65 19.50
CA TRP A 129 -9.16 -3.48 19.25
C TRP A 129 -7.87 -2.70 19.48
N THR A 130 -6.93 -3.24 20.25
CA THR A 130 -5.61 -2.62 20.44
C THR A 130 -4.64 -3.18 19.41
N CYS A 131 -4.14 -2.31 18.52
CA CYS A 131 -3.10 -2.61 17.55
C CYS A 131 -1.82 -3.03 18.30
N ARG A 132 -1.20 -4.09 17.82
CA ARG A 132 -0.01 -4.69 18.46
C ARG A 132 1.22 -4.48 17.58
N ASP A 133 2.39 -4.58 18.17
CA ASP A 133 3.65 -4.54 17.42
C ASP A 133 3.83 -5.75 16.48
N MET A 134 4.68 -5.57 15.47
CA MET A 134 4.88 -6.55 14.40
C MET A 134 5.36 -7.90 14.92
N ALA A 135 6.29 -7.94 15.85
CA ALA A 135 6.84 -9.19 16.36
C ALA A 135 5.79 -9.99 17.13
N THR A 136 4.99 -9.32 17.97
CA THR A 136 3.92 -9.95 18.74
C THR A 136 2.85 -10.59 17.86
N ILE A 137 2.48 -9.91 16.74
CA ILE A 137 1.42 -10.40 15.85
C ILE A 137 1.93 -11.50 14.93
N HIS A 138 3.11 -11.32 14.33
CA HIS A 138 3.59 -12.18 13.27
C HIS A 138 4.44 -13.35 13.74
N GLY A 139 5.06 -13.26 14.93
CA GLY A 139 5.91 -14.33 15.45
C GLY A 139 5.26 -15.73 15.41
N PRO A 140 3.98 -15.90 15.81
CA PRO A 140 3.31 -17.19 15.77
C PRO A 140 2.91 -17.68 14.36
N LEU A 141 3.08 -16.86 13.33
CA LEU A 141 2.58 -17.14 11.98
C LEU A 141 3.61 -17.87 11.10
N HIS A 142 4.88 -17.94 11.51
CA HIS A 142 5.96 -18.60 10.76
C HIS A 142 6.04 -18.15 9.29
N ILE A 143 6.00 -16.83 9.04
CA ILE A 143 6.01 -16.25 7.71
C ILE A 143 7.38 -16.44 7.07
N SER A 144 7.41 -16.95 5.83
CA SER A 144 8.65 -17.12 5.06
C SER A 144 9.11 -15.81 4.42
N GLY A 145 10.39 -15.73 4.04
CA GLY A 145 10.94 -14.61 3.29
C GLY A 145 10.26 -14.41 1.94
N GLY A 146 9.91 -15.49 1.25
CA GLY A 146 9.16 -15.44 -0.02
C GLY A 146 7.76 -14.87 0.15
N THR A 147 7.01 -15.33 1.17
CA THR A 147 5.67 -14.80 1.48
C THR A 147 5.71 -13.31 1.80
N PHE A 148 6.69 -12.87 2.61
CA PHE A 148 6.87 -11.45 2.91
C PHE A 148 7.18 -10.64 1.64
N THR A 149 8.05 -11.14 0.77
CA THR A 149 8.38 -10.50 -0.51
C THR A 149 7.16 -10.37 -1.42
N LYS A 150 6.33 -11.41 -1.46
CA LYS A 150 5.06 -11.40 -2.21
C LYS A 150 4.12 -10.32 -1.68
N PHE A 151 3.92 -10.25 -0.36
CA PHE A 151 3.15 -9.18 0.29
C PHE A 151 3.62 -7.79 -0.15
N VAL A 152 4.92 -7.48 -0.04
CA VAL A 152 5.47 -6.19 -0.45
C VAL A 152 5.24 -5.91 -1.94
N THR A 153 5.32 -6.96 -2.79
CA THR A 153 5.10 -6.84 -4.23
C THR A 153 3.65 -6.50 -4.57
N ILE A 154 2.69 -7.17 -3.92
CA ILE A 154 1.25 -6.88 -4.09
C ILE A 154 0.96 -5.45 -3.64
N ALA A 155 1.44 -5.05 -2.46
CA ALA A 155 1.26 -3.70 -1.94
C ALA A 155 1.79 -2.63 -2.90
N ALA A 156 3.01 -2.81 -3.44
CA ALA A 156 3.60 -1.88 -4.40
C ALA A 156 2.79 -1.81 -5.71
N GLY A 157 2.28 -2.95 -6.19
CA GLY A 157 1.43 -3.02 -7.39
C GLY A 157 0.12 -2.25 -7.22
N GLU A 158 -0.57 -2.42 -6.08
CA GLU A 158 -1.81 -1.73 -5.79
C GLU A 158 -1.60 -0.22 -5.63
N LEU A 159 -0.54 0.22 -4.94
CA LEU A 159 -0.20 1.62 -4.83
C LEU A 159 0.07 2.25 -6.21
N GLY A 160 0.73 1.52 -7.11
CA GLY A 160 0.93 1.94 -8.51
C GLY A 160 -0.39 2.08 -9.27
N THR A 161 -1.32 1.14 -9.09
CA THR A 161 -2.67 1.17 -9.69
C THR A 161 -3.48 2.37 -9.21
N LEU A 162 -3.31 2.77 -7.94
CA LEU A 162 -3.92 3.97 -7.35
C LEU A 162 -3.25 5.28 -7.77
N GLY A 163 -2.17 5.22 -8.55
CA GLY A 163 -1.46 6.40 -9.06
C GLY A 163 -0.51 7.04 -8.05
N VAL A 164 -0.13 6.33 -6.99
CA VAL A 164 0.91 6.81 -6.06
C VAL A 164 2.24 6.95 -6.80
N ALA A 165 2.95 8.04 -6.57
CA ALA A 165 4.23 8.31 -7.24
C ALA A 165 5.25 7.20 -6.93
N SER A 166 6.05 6.81 -7.93
CA SER A 166 7.02 5.73 -7.78
C SER A 166 8.06 5.98 -6.68
N SER A 167 8.43 7.24 -6.45
CA SER A 167 9.29 7.66 -5.33
C SER A 167 8.66 7.37 -3.96
N ASP A 168 7.35 7.60 -3.83
CA ASP A 168 6.61 7.35 -2.60
C ASP A 168 6.39 5.85 -2.38
N ILE A 169 6.10 5.10 -3.45
CA ILE A 169 6.06 3.62 -3.41
C ILE A 169 7.40 3.05 -2.92
N ALA A 170 8.52 3.57 -3.44
CA ALA A 170 9.84 3.13 -2.99
C ALA A 170 10.08 3.46 -1.50
N THR A 171 9.62 4.62 -1.03
CA THR A 171 9.72 5.01 0.38
C THR A 171 8.89 4.10 1.27
N ILE A 172 7.63 3.81 0.88
CA ILE A 172 6.74 2.87 1.59
C ILE A 172 7.34 1.46 1.59
N GLY A 173 7.88 1.01 0.45
CA GLY A 173 8.60 -0.26 0.36
C GLY A 173 9.79 -0.34 1.33
N GLY A 174 10.52 0.76 1.52
CA GLY A 174 11.57 0.86 2.53
C GLY A 174 11.04 0.71 3.96
N VAL A 175 9.91 1.33 4.27
CA VAL A 175 9.23 1.19 5.58
C VAL A 175 8.82 -0.27 5.81
N LEU A 176 8.16 -0.89 4.83
CA LEU A 176 7.74 -2.30 4.93
C LEU A 176 8.94 -3.24 5.09
N ASN A 177 9.97 -3.09 4.27
CA ASN A 177 11.19 -3.91 4.38
C ASN A 177 11.90 -3.72 5.74
N GLY A 178 11.79 -2.56 6.35
CA GLY A 178 12.28 -2.30 7.71
C GLY A 178 11.60 -3.16 8.79
N THR A 179 10.41 -3.69 8.53
CA THR A 179 9.69 -4.58 9.46
C THR A 179 10.01 -6.07 9.26
N GLN A 180 10.72 -6.43 8.19
CA GLN A 180 10.96 -7.83 7.81
C GLN A 180 11.50 -8.70 8.96
N SER A 181 12.50 -8.21 9.69
CA SER A 181 13.11 -8.96 10.79
C SER A 181 12.18 -9.23 11.98
N SER A 182 11.06 -8.49 12.08
CA SER A 182 10.03 -8.68 13.10
C SER A 182 8.87 -9.55 12.62
N ILE A 183 8.80 -9.83 11.31
CA ILE A 183 7.70 -10.54 10.66
C ILE A 183 8.13 -11.93 10.20
N VAL A 184 9.29 -12.02 9.56
CA VAL A 184 9.78 -13.25 8.95
C VAL A 184 10.42 -14.16 10.02
N ASP A 185 10.01 -15.43 10.03
CA ASP A 185 10.69 -16.46 10.84
C ASP A 185 12.11 -16.65 10.30
N SER A 186 13.10 -16.49 11.18
CA SER A 186 14.51 -16.57 10.81
C SER A 186 14.91 -17.93 10.21
N ASN A 187 14.18 -19.01 10.55
CA ASN A 187 14.41 -20.34 9.98
C ASN A 187 13.84 -20.47 8.56
N LEU A 188 12.95 -19.56 8.15
CA LEU A 188 12.29 -19.54 6.86
C LEU A 188 12.68 -18.32 6.00
N ALA A 189 13.73 -17.59 6.40
CA ALA A 189 14.13 -16.35 5.73
C ALA A 189 14.48 -16.56 4.25
N ASP A 190 15.11 -17.68 3.91
CA ASP A 190 15.48 -18.05 2.54
C ASP A 190 14.45 -18.96 1.85
N ALA A 191 13.34 -19.29 2.53
CA ALA A 191 12.29 -20.11 1.95
C ALA A 191 11.46 -19.30 0.94
N GLY A 192 10.95 -19.97 -0.10
CA GLY A 192 9.98 -19.40 -1.04
C GLY A 192 8.65 -19.05 -0.38
N GLU A 193 7.67 -18.75 -1.22
CA GLU A 193 6.29 -18.51 -0.76
C GLU A 193 5.72 -19.78 -0.10
N LEU A 194 5.18 -19.61 1.08
CA LEU A 194 4.53 -20.67 1.85
C LEU A 194 3.16 -20.16 2.33
N PRO A 195 2.08 -20.93 2.13
CA PRO A 195 0.79 -20.62 2.75
C PRO A 195 0.86 -20.89 4.26
N TYR A 196 -0.03 -20.24 5.01
CA TYR A 196 -0.17 -20.55 6.43
C TYR A 196 -0.70 -21.97 6.60
N ASP A 197 0.05 -22.80 7.31
CA ASP A 197 -0.37 -24.14 7.72
C ASP A 197 -0.76 -24.10 9.20
N ALA A 198 -2.05 -24.10 9.48
CA ALA A 198 -2.58 -24.12 10.84
C ALA A 198 -2.22 -25.41 11.61
N ALA A 199 -1.64 -26.41 10.93
CA ALA A 199 -1.15 -27.65 11.53
C ALA A 199 0.32 -27.59 11.93
N SER A 200 1.04 -26.51 11.61
CA SER A 200 2.40 -26.29 12.11
C SER A 200 2.34 -25.92 13.58
N PRO A 201 3.08 -26.64 14.44
CA PRO A 201 3.00 -26.52 15.90
C PRO A 201 3.51 -25.19 16.44
#